data_df8337536b0611dcf12f7ca9daaaf992
#
_entry.id   df8337536b0611dcf12f7ca9daaaf992
#
_cell.length_a   1.000
_cell.length_b   1.000
_cell.length_c   1.000
_cell.angle_alpha   90.00
_cell.angle_beta   90.00
_cell.angle_gamma   90.00
#
_symmetry.space_group_name_H-M   'P 1'
#
loop_
_entity.id
_entity.type
_entity.pdbx_description
1 polymer ?
#
loop_
_entity_poly.entity_id
_entity_poly.type
_entity_poly.pdbx_seq_one_letter_code
_entity_poly.pdbx_strand_id
1 'polypeptide(L)'
;MFRFTLVPSGFFKEESAAEYLSSVVLLNEDYPVKYKELPQYRAVLVYCGDEAKASLMTREIASLNGISYYNKVLVNTSGDGTADVLIAVGKELKIVNSFRADDSATALYYVVSCMEQFGLKPQSVVLNIFGKDLLDISSPAGRLFKGVEVVS
;
A
#
# COMPACT_ATOMS: atom_id res chain seq x y z
N MET A 1 -11.56 -0.59 -12.57
CA MET A 1 -10.15 -0.86 -12.89
C MET A 1 -9.28 0.23 -12.28
N PHE A 2 -8.16 -0.16 -11.70
CA PHE A 2 -7.18 0.78 -11.14
C PHE A 2 -5.78 0.24 -11.42
N ARG A 3 -4.96 1.06 -12.06
CA ARG A 3 -3.55 0.75 -12.38
C ARG A 3 -2.69 1.88 -11.85
N PHE A 4 -1.56 1.54 -11.24
CA PHE A 4 -0.71 2.57 -10.65
C PHE A 4 0.75 2.15 -10.62
N THR A 5 1.61 3.16 -10.44
CA THR A 5 3.01 2.99 -10.07
C THR A 5 3.44 4.19 -9.23
N LEU A 6 4.54 4.02 -8.50
CA LEU A 6 5.15 5.10 -7.72
C LEU A 6 6.44 5.52 -8.39
N VAL A 7 6.63 6.82 -8.55
CA VAL A 7 7.82 7.41 -9.18
C VAL A 7 8.47 8.35 -8.17
N PRO A 8 9.79 8.22 -7.90
CA PRO A 8 10.48 9.19 -7.05
C PRO A 8 10.32 10.61 -7.60
N SER A 9 10.05 11.58 -6.71
CA SER A 9 9.78 12.96 -7.13
C SER A 9 10.92 13.57 -7.96
N GLY A 10 12.16 13.21 -7.65
CA GLY A 10 13.33 13.72 -8.39
C GLY A 10 13.41 13.23 -9.83
N PHE A 11 12.71 12.16 -10.18
CA PHE A 11 12.69 11.61 -11.54
C PHE A 11 11.37 11.85 -12.27
N PHE A 12 10.35 12.40 -11.58
CA PHE A 12 9.04 12.56 -12.17
C PHE A 12 8.99 13.77 -13.10
N LYS A 13 8.42 13.56 -14.30
CA LYS A 13 8.07 14.62 -15.25
C LYS A 13 6.63 14.40 -15.69
N GLU A 14 5.81 15.44 -15.59
CA GLU A 14 4.39 15.35 -15.90
C GLU A 14 4.13 14.85 -17.33
N GLU A 15 4.92 15.32 -18.30
CA GLU A 15 4.79 14.92 -19.70
C GLU A 15 5.10 13.45 -19.95
N SER A 16 5.77 12.78 -19.01
CA SER A 16 6.14 11.36 -19.12
C SER A 16 5.28 10.45 -18.26
N ALA A 17 4.20 10.95 -17.65
CA ALA A 17 3.38 10.17 -16.72
C ALA A 17 2.88 8.85 -17.32
N ALA A 18 2.38 8.88 -18.56
CA ALA A 18 1.90 7.67 -19.21
C ALA A 18 3.02 6.66 -19.46
N GLU A 19 4.24 7.11 -19.75
CA GLU A 19 5.40 6.24 -19.94
C GLU A 19 5.78 5.49 -18.68
N TYR A 20 5.76 6.17 -17.52
CA TYR A 20 6.06 5.52 -16.24
C TYR A 20 5.07 4.40 -15.94
N LEU A 21 3.78 4.65 -16.15
CA LEU A 21 2.76 3.65 -15.89
C LEU A 21 2.82 2.50 -16.89
N SER A 22 3.02 2.80 -18.19
CA SER A 22 3.08 1.78 -19.23
C SER A 22 4.29 0.86 -19.11
N SER A 23 5.34 1.28 -18.40
CA SER A 23 6.51 0.44 -18.17
C SER A 23 6.25 -0.71 -17.20
N VAL A 24 5.19 -0.64 -16.38
CA VAL A 24 4.89 -1.65 -15.35
C VAL A 24 3.54 -2.33 -15.55
N VAL A 25 2.61 -1.74 -16.29
CA VAL A 25 1.27 -2.30 -16.53
C VAL A 25 0.86 -2.06 -17.98
N LEU A 26 -0.06 -2.91 -18.49
CA LEU A 26 -0.68 -2.69 -19.78
C LEU A 26 -1.71 -1.59 -19.67
N LEU A 27 -1.62 -0.57 -20.53
CA LEU A 27 -2.55 0.54 -20.56
C LEU A 27 -3.54 0.38 -21.69
N ASN A 28 -4.79 0.74 -21.40
CA ASN A 28 -5.79 0.96 -22.41
C ASN A 28 -5.75 2.46 -22.77
N GLU A 29 -5.65 2.80 -24.04
CA GLU A 29 -5.57 4.19 -24.52
C GLU A 29 -6.78 5.03 -24.13
N ASP A 30 -7.91 4.39 -23.79
CA ASP A 30 -9.14 5.09 -23.42
C ASP A 30 -9.10 5.69 -22.00
N TYR A 31 -8.09 5.35 -21.19
CA TYR A 31 -8.01 5.83 -19.82
C TYR A 31 -6.94 6.91 -19.69
N PRO A 32 -7.33 8.12 -19.24
CA PRO A 32 -6.34 9.17 -19.00
C PRO A 32 -5.45 8.82 -17.82
N VAL A 33 -4.15 9.08 -17.94
CA VAL A 33 -3.18 8.89 -16.88
C VAL A 33 -3.10 10.16 -16.05
N LYS A 34 -3.22 10.01 -14.74
CA LYS A 34 -3.20 11.10 -13.77
C LYS A 34 -2.09 10.87 -12.74
N TYR A 35 -1.83 11.86 -11.90
CA TYR A 35 -0.85 11.72 -10.84
C TYR A 35 -1.27 12.50 -9.59
N LYS A 36 -0.75 12.07 -8.44
CA LYS A 36 -0.87 12.76 -7.15
C LYS A 36 0.49 12.80 -6.48
N GLU A 37 0.88 13.96 -5.99
CA GLU A 37 2.14 14.09 -5.27
C GLU A 37 2.01 13.58 -3.84
N LEU A 38 3.05 12.87 -3.37
CA LEU A 38 3.15 12.33 -2.02
C LEU A 38 4.40 12.93 -1.37
N PRO A 39 4.34 14.21 -0.95
CA PRO A 39 5.54 14.94 -0.52
C PRO A 39 6.23 14.34 0.69
N GLN A 40 5.48 13.70 1.61
CA GLN A 40 6.04 13.09 2.80
C GLN A 40 6.98 11.92 2.50
N TYR A 41 6.85 11.30 1.32
CA TYR A 41 7.71 10.21 0.87
C TYR A 41 8.53 10.54 -0.38
N ARG A 42 8.49 11.79 -0.82
CA ARG A 42 9.19 12.26 -2.03
C ARG A 42 8.89 11.36 -3.22
N ALA A 43 7.62 11.03 -3.39
CA ALA A 43 7.15 10.16 -4.46
C ALA A 43 5.92 10.75 -5.13
N VAL A 44 5.62 10.25 -6.32
CA VAL A 44 4.43 10.62 -7.08
C VAL A 44 3.67 9.33 -7.41
N LEU A 45 2.38 9.31 -7.08
CA LEU A 45 1.48 8.23 -7.47
C LEU A 45 0.99 8.53 -8.88
N VAL A 46 1.37 7.68 -9.84
CA VAL A 46 0.92 7.78 -11.23
C VAL A 46 -0.09 6.66 -11.46
N TYR A 47 -1.27 7.01 -11.95
CA TYR A 47 -2.37 6.05 -12.02
C TYR A 47 -3.34 6.32 -13.15
N CYS A 48 -4.17 5.34 -13.44
CA CYS A 48 -5.37 5.49 -14.27
C CYS A 48 -6.49 4.63 -13.70
N GLY A 49 -7.73 4.97 -14.04
CA GLY A 49 -8.91 4.22 -13.62
C GLY A 49 -9.61 4.84 -12.41
N ASP A 50 -9.95 4.01 -11.43
CA ASP A 50 -10.81 4.37 -10.30
C ASP A 50 -10.23 5.47 -9.41
N GLU A 51 -10.86 6.64 -9.43
CA GLU A 51 -10.46 7.79 -8.60
C GLU A 51 -10.68 7.54 -7.09
N ALA A 52 -11.72 6.80 -6.74
CA ALA A 52 -11.98 6.48 -5.33
C ALA A 52 -10.85 5.60 -4.77
N LYS A 53 -10.35 4.67 -5.57
CA LYS A 53 -9.24 3.80 -5.18
C LYS A 53 -7.94 4.60 -5.06
N ALA A 54 -7.70 5.55 -5.98
CA ALA A 54 -6.53 6.43 -5.89
C ALA A 54 -6.58 7.30 -4.63
N SER A 55 -7.74 7.85 -4.29
CA SER A 55 -7.93 8.63 -3.07
C SER A 55 -7.74 7.79 -1.82
N LEU A 56 -8.24 6.56 -1.81
CA LEU A 56 -8.05 5.63 -0.70
C LEU A 56 -6.55 5.33 -0.52
N MET A 57 -5.86 5.00 -1.58
CA MET A 57 -4.43 4.70 -1.54
C MET A 57 -3.61 5.88 -1.02
N THR A 58 -3.97 7.10 -1.42
CA THR A 58 -3.34 8.32 -0.92
C THR A 58 -3.54 8.47 0.59
N ARG A 59 -4.74 8.17 1.11
CA ARG A 59 -5.03 8.21 2.54
C ARG A 59 -4.28 7.13 3.31
N GLU A 60 -4.18 5.93 2.74
CA GLU A 60 -3.41 4.83 3.33
C GLU A 60 -1.94 5.24 3.47
N ILE A 61 -1.36 5.78 2.41
CA ILE A 61 0.04 6.23 2.42
C ILE A 61 0.23 7.35 3.45
N ALA A 62 -0.68 8.32 3.50
CA ALA A 62 -0.62 9.40 4.47
C ALA A 62 -0.68 8.89 5.91
N SER A 63 -1.48 7.85 6.17
CA SER A 63 -1.64 7.28 7.51
C SER A 63 -0.34 6.67 8.05
N LEU A 64 0.58 6.27 7.19
CA LEU A 64 1.88 5.75 7.61
C LEU A 64 2.67 6.78 8.44
N ASN A 65 2.48 8.07 8.19
CA ASN A 65 3.14 9.12 8.97
C ASN A 65 2.70 9.16 10.44
N GLY A 66 1.49 8.69 10.73
CA GLY A 66 0.98 8.60 12.10
C GLY A 66 1.51 7.40 12.88
N ILE A 67 2.21 6.48 12.21
CA ILE A 67 2.78 5.30 12.83
C ILE A 67 4.16 5.67 13.41
N SER A 68 4.31 5.49 14.73
CA SER A 68 5.53 5.90 15.42
C SER A 68 6.69 4.91 15.30
N TYR A 69 6.43 3.70 14.82
CA TYR A 69 7.48 2.67 14.68
C TYR A 69 8.37 2.95 13.47
N TYR A 70 9.63 2.53 13.56
CA TYR A 70 10.56 2.67 12.43
C TYR A 70 10.16 1.78 11.25
N ASN A 71 9.80 0.53 11.54
CA ASN A 71 9.29 -0.40 10.54
C ASN A 71 7.76 -0.32 10.54
N LYS A 72 7.20 0.27 9.49
CA LYS A 72 5.77 0.55 9.38
C LYS A 72 5.15 -0.43 8.41
N VAL A 73 4.28 -1.31 8.91
CA VAL A 73 3.55 -2.28 8.10
C VAL A 73 2.06 -2.01 8.29
N LEU A 74 1.37 -1.79 7.19
CA LEU A 74 -0.05 -1.44 7.19
C LEU A 74 -0.79 -2.32 6.20
N VAL A 75 -1.96 -2.79 6.61
CA VAL A 75 -2.86 -3.56 5.75
C VAL A 75 -4.26 -2.97 5.81
N ASN A 76 -4.92 -2.92 4.66
CA ASN A 76 -6.32 -2.51 4.55
C ASN A 76 -7.11 -3.60 3.86
N THR A 77 -8.04 -4.23 4.58
CA THR A 77 -8.94 -5.26 4.06
C THR A 77 -10.38 -4.79 3.99
N SER A 78 -10.61 -3.48 4.11
CA SER A 78 -11.96 -2.90 4.03
C SER A 78 -12.48 -2.80 2.60
N GLY A 79 -11.64 -3.04 1.60
CA GLY A 79 -12.06 -3.09 0.20
C GLY A 79 -12.74 -4.42 -0.12
N ASP A 80 -13.43 -4.45 -1.26
CA ASP A 80 -14.18 -5.63 -1.68
C ASP A 80 -13.24 -6.68 -2.30
N GLY A 81 -12.92 -7.71 -1.51
CA GLY A 81 -12.09 -8.83 -1.95
C GLY A 81 -10.62 -8.47 -2.17
N THR A 82 -10.11 -7.40 -1.54
CA THR A 82 -8.72 -7.00 -1.69
C THR A 82 -8.05 -6.76 -0.35
N ALA A 83 -6.72 -6.92 -0.33
CA ALA A 83 -5.86 -6.51 0.76
C ALA A 83 -4.81 -5.55 0.21
N ASP A 84 -4.84 -4.31 0.67
CA ASP A 84 -3.81 -3.34 0.34
C ASP A 84 -2.70 -3.46 1.38
N VAL A 85 -1.46 -3.64 0.93
CA VAL A 85 -0.30 -3.81 1.80
C VAL A 85 0.69 -2.68 1.55
N LEU A 86 1.06 -1.97 2.61
CA LEU A 86 1.98 -0.85 2.54
C LEU A 86 3.08 -1.06 3.57
N ILE A 87 4.32 -0.86 3.15
CA ILE A 87 5.47 -0.94 4.04
C ILE A 87 6.35 0.29 3.83
N ALA A 88 6.69 0.95 4.93
CA ALA A 88 7.68 2.01 4.96
C ALA A 88 8.70 1.70 6.06
N VAL A 89 9.96 1.99 5.80
CA VAL A 89 11.04 1.83 6.76
C VAL A 89 11.67 3.21 6.96
N GLY A 90 11.55 3.73 8.18
CA GLY A 90 11.92 5.11 8.44
C GLY A 90 11.09 6.06 7.60
N LYS A 91 11.76 6.83 6.74
CA LYS A 91 11.11 7.79 5.83
C LYS A 91 10.99 7.26 4.41
N GLU A 92 11.33 5.99 4.17
CA GLU A 92 11.30 5.40 2.85
C GLU A 92 10.07 4.53 2.66
N LEU A 93 9.28 4.83 1.63
CA LEU A 93 8.17 3.98 1.21
C LEU A 93 8.73 2.82 0.40
N LYS A 94 8.59 1.59 0.91
CA LYS A 94 9.20 0.41 0.31
C LYS A 94 8.28 -0.31 -0.65
N ILE A 95 7.01 -0.47 -0.28
CA ILE A 95 6.04 -1.15 -1.14
C ILE A 95 4.64 -0.60 -0.87
N VAL A 96 3.88 -0.45 -1.94
CA VAL A 96 2.45 -0.22 -1.92
C VAL A 96 1.88 -1.16 -2.96
N ASN A 97 1.02 -2.08 -2.56
CA ASN A 97 0.42 -3.02 -3.49
C ASN A 97 -0.97 -3.43 -3.02
N SER A 98 -1.76 -3.93 -3.96
CA SER A 98 -3.10 -4.40 -3.70
C SER A 98 -3.22 -5.83 -4.21
N PHE A 99 -3.66 -6.73 -3.36
CA PHE A 99 -3.75 -8.16 -3.67
C PHE A 99 -5.19 -8.62 -3.54
N ARG A 100 -5.57 -9.61 -4.31
CA ARG A 100 -6.87 -10.26 -4.14
C ARG A 100 -6.80 -11.17 -2.91
N ALA A 101 -7.74 -10.97 -1.97
CA ALA A 101 -7.78 -11.75 -0.73
C ALA A 101 -9.21 -11.78 -0.21
N ASP A 102 -9.75 -12.98 -0.05
CA ASP A 102 -11.12 -13.19 0.43
C ASP A 102 -11.17 -13.70 1.88
N ASP A 103 -10.02 -13.99 2.48
CA ASP A 103 -9.92 -14.47 3.86
C ASP A 103 -8.67 -13.92 4.55
N SER A 104 -8.64 -14.07 5.88
CA SER A 104 -7.54 -13.56 6.69
C SER A 104 -6.22 -14.24 6.40
N ALA A 105 -6.24 -15.55 6.15
CA ALA A 105 -5.02 -16.31 5.89
C ALA A 105 -4.34 -15.84 4.61
N THR A 106 -5.11 -15.61 3.54
CA THR A 106 -4.59 -15.12 2.27
C THR A 106 -4.03 -13.70 2.42
N ALA A 107 -4.77 -12.83 3.11
CA ALA A 107 -4.31 -11.45 3.35
C ALA A 107 -2.99 -11.43 4.14
N LEU A 108 -2.90 -12.22 5.21
CA LEU A 108 -1.67 -12.30 6.01
C LEU A 108 -0.51 -12.90 5.24
N TYR A 109 -0.78 -13.88 4.38
CA TYR A 109 0.24 -14.44 3.50
C TYR A 109 0.91 -13.33 2.67
N TYR A 110 0.11 -12.43 2.07
CA TYR A 110 0.67 -11.33 1.28
C TYR A 110 1.41 -10.32 2.14
N VAL A 111 0.90 -10.01 3.34
CA VAL A 111 1.59 -9.10 4.26
C VAL A 111 2.97 -9.65 4.61
N VAL A 112 3.04 -10.92 5.03
CA VAL A 112 4.31 -11.55 5.43
C VAL A 112 5.25 -11.68 4.23
N SER A 113 4.72 -12.04 3.06
CA SER A 113 5.53 -12.14 1.84
C SER A 113 6.18 -10.80 1.46
N CYS A 114 5.42 -9.70 1.58
CA CYS A 114 5.98 -8.36 1.35
C CYS A 114 7.04 -8.02 2.39
N MET A 115 6.81 -8.36 3.66
CA MET A 115 7.76 -8.09 4.75
C MET A 115 9.09 -8.82 4.53
N GLU A 116 9.04 -10.05 4.06
CA GLU A 116 10.24 -10.86 3.83
C GLU A 116 11.19 -10.21 2.82
N GLN A 117 10.66 -9.48 1.85
CA GLN A 117 11.46 -8.77 0.85
C GLN A 117 12.38 -7.72 1.48
N PHE A 118 12.04 -7.24 2.67
CA PHE A 118 12.79 -6.19 3.36
C PHE A 118 13.39 -6.68 4.68
N GLY A 119 13.43 -8.00 4.88
CA GLY A 119 14.03 -8.60 6.07
C GLY A 119 13.24 -8.37 7.36
N LEU A 120 11.96 -8.06 7.26
CA LEU A 120 11.10 -7.82 8.42
C LEU A 120 10.46 -9.13 8.88
N LYS A 121 10.47 -9.35 10.20
CA LYS A 121 9.88 -10.55 10.80
C LYS A 121 8.62 -10.17 11.58
N PRO A 122 7.50 -10.91 11.43
CA PRO A 122 6.25 -10.58 12.10
C PRO A 122 6.39 -10.41 13.63
N GLN A 123 7.14 -11.26 14.28
CA GLN A 123 7.32 -11.22 15.74
C GLN A 123 8.06 -9.95 16.22
N SER A 124 8.69 -9.22 15.33
CA SER A 124 9.39 -7.97 15.66
C SER A 124 8.62 -6.71 15.24
N VAL A 125 7.46 -6.86 14.63
CA VAL A 125 6.73 -5.76 13.98
C VAL A 125 5.31 -5.68 14.55
N VAL A 126 4.83 -4.45 14.75
CA VAL A 126 3.42 -4.19 15.04
C VAL A 126 2.69 -4.05 13.70
N LEU A 127 1.67 -4.88 13.48
CA LEU A 127 0.83 -4.77 12.30
C LEU A 127 -0.22 -3.66 12.53
N ASN A 128 -0.28 -2.74 11.58
CA ASN A 128 -1.26 -1.65 11.62
C ASN A 128 -2.38 -1.97 10.63
N ILE A 129 -3.63 -1.93 11.10
CA ILE A 129 -4.81 -2.20 10.28
C ILE A 129 -5.49 -0.87 10.01
N PHE A 130 -5.65 -0.55 8.73
CA PHE A 130 -6.32 0.68 8.30
C PHE A 130 -7.82 0.44 8.15
N GLY A 131 -8.62 1.25 8.85
CA GLY A 131 -10.07 1.19 8.71
C GLY A 131 -10.69 -0.05 9.36
N LYS A 132 -11.71 -0.59 8.72
CA LYS A 132 -12.43 -1.77 9.23
C LYS A 132 -11.72 -3.07 8.88
N ASP A 133 -11.58 -3.94 9.85
CA ASP A 133 -10.99 -5.26 9.68
C ASP A 133 -12.06 -6.27 9.23
N LEU A 134 -12.47 -6.18 7.98
CA LEU A 134 -13.56 -7.00 7.45
C LEU A 134 -13.21 -8.50 7.35
N LEU A 135 -11.92 -8.84 7.24
CA LEU A 135 -11.49 -10.24 7.15
C LEU A 135 -11.06 -10.81 8.50
N ASP A 136 -11.21 -10.05 9.59
CA ASP A 136 -10.80 -10.45 10.94
C ASP A 136 -9.31 -10.86 10.98
N ILE A 137 -8.46 -10.00 10.44
CA ILE A 137 -7.01 -10.22 10.43
C ILE A 137 -6.42 -10.10 11.83
N SER A 138 -6.99 -9.23 12.67
CA SER A 138 -6.45 -8.94 14.01
C SER A 138 -6.34 -10.19 14.87
N SER A 139 -7.28 -11.14 14.75
CA SER A 139 -7.28 -12.37 15.53
C SER A 139 -6.06 -13.26 15.23
N PRO A 140 -5.84 -13.74 13.98
CA PRO A 140 -4.64 -14.51 13.67
C PRO A 140 -3.35 -13.69 13.73
N ALA A 141 -3.38 -12.41 13.40
CA ALA A 141 -2.20 -11.55 13.47
C ALA A 141 -1.69 -11.37 14.89
N GLY A 142 -2.57 -11.33 15.88
CA GLY A 142 -2.17 -11.21 17.28
C GLY A 142 -1.29 -12.35 17.76
N ARG A 143 -1.36 -13.51 17.12
CA ARG A 143 -0.50 -14.66 17.43
C ARG A 143 0.82 -14.66 16.68
N LEU A 144 0.90 -13.89 15.59
CA LEU A 144 2.04 -13.87 14.68
C LEU A 144 2.93 -12.64 14.85
N PHE A 145 2.30 -11.50 15.06
CA PHE A 145 2.98 -10.20 15.13
C PHE A 145 3.30 -9.83 16.57
N LYS A 146 4.23 -8.90 16.74
CA LYS A 146 4.55 -8.34 18.05
C LYS A 146 3.33 -7.68 18.69
N GLY A 147 2.47 -7.10 17.87
CA GLY A 147 1.22 -6.48 18.29
C GLY A 147 0.39 -6.10 17.08
N VAL A 148 -0.84 -5.68 17.33
CA VAL A 148 -1.77 -5.23 16.30
C VAL A 148 -2.41 -3.93 16.76
N GLU A 149 -2.39 -2.92 15.91
CA GLU A 149 -3.01 -1.62 16.16
C GLU A 149 -3.91 -1.23 15.00
N VAL A 150 -4.94 -0.45 15.29
CA VAL A 150 -5.83 0.08 14.25
C VAL A 150 -5.48 1.54 14.01
N VAL A 151 -5.38 1.93 12.74
CA VAL A 151 -5.10 3.31 12.33
C VAL A 151 -6.18 3.78 11.36
N SER A 152 -6.32 5.07 11.21
CA SER A 152 -7.34 5.65 10.33
C SER A 152 -6.79 6.79 9.48
#